data_3cc9538bb77832563de17774fde9caad
#
_entry.id   3cc9538bb77832563de17774fde9caad
#
_cell.length_a   1.000
_cell.length_b   1.000
_cell.length_c   1.000
_cell.angle_alpha   90.00
_cell.angle_beta   90.00
_cell.angle_gamma   90.00
#
_symmetry.space_group_name_H-M   'P 1'
#
loop_
_entity.id
_entity.type
_entity.pdbx_description
1 polymer ?
#
loop_
_entity_poly.entity_id
_entity_poly.type
_entity_poly.pdbx_seq_one_letter_code
_entity_poly.pdbx_strand_id
1 'polypeptide(L)'
;MIQNKINFDNDFSLDERLINKSIEHFCRPKVYPNFLNNLLKTRSNKNIRRIGCTDSSDGLFQALQDLAIASNCKAIINYRKIPKDKDWPKGDKWDEYYFFGGEDYELVFSLPKKWAKNLSKLDKNINEIGFFAYGEPSIEFDDNKKNKLFNNTPFKHF
;
A
#
# COMPACT_ATOMS: atom_id res chain seq x y z
N MET A 1 21.50 -13.39 19.44
CA MET A 1 20.14 -13.46 20.04
C MET A 1 19.88 -12.08 20.66
N ILE A 2 19.30 -11.15 19.87
CA ILE A 2 18.97 -9.80 20.34
C ILE A 2 17.49 -9.85 20.70
N GLN A 3 17.19 -10.07 21.97
CA GLN A 3 15.87 -9.84 22.54
C GLN A 3 15.73 -8.34 22.77
N ASN A 4 15.38 -7.58 21.77
CA ASN A 4 14.82 -6.26 21.99
C ASN A 4 13.39 -6.47 22.51
N LYS A 5 13.24 -6.31 23.84
CA LYS A 5 11.92 -6.14 24.45
C LYS A 5 11.32 -4.86 23.85
N ILE A 6 10.45 -5.01 22.86
CA ILE A 6 9.57 -3.93 22.46
C ILE A 6 8.63 -3.74 23.65
N ASN A 7 8.87 -2.70 24.43
CA ASN A 7 7.92 -2.24 25.44
C ASN A 7 6.74 -1.66 24.65
N PHE A 8 5.73 -2.48 24.39
CA PHE A 8 4.41 -1.97 24.04
C PHE A 8 3.90 -1.25 25.29
N ASP A 9 3.74 0.06 25.21
CA ASP A 9 3.00 0.82 26.21
C ASP A 9 1.68 0.08 26.48
N ASN A 10 1.31 -0.07 27.75
CA ASN A 10 0.20 -0.91 28.23
C ASN A 10 -1.20 -0.58 27.66
N ASP A 11 -1.30 0.37 26.73
CA ASP A 11 -2.53 0.78 26.06
C ASP A 11 -2.88 0.00 24.77
N PHE A 12 -2.06 -0.98 24.35
CA PHE A 12 -2.22 -1.69 23.11
C PHE A 12 -2.53 -3.18 23.33
N SER A 13 -3.78 -3.51 23.64
CA SER A 13 -4.26 -4.89 23.51
C SER A 13 -4.63 -5.15 22.05
N LEU A 14 -3.67 -5.58 21.24
CA LEU A 14 -3.97 -6.15 19.93
C LEU A 14 -4.66 -7.51 20.13
N ASP A 15 -5.66 -7.78 19.30
CA ASP A 15 -6.27 -9.11 19.21
C ASP A 15 -5.17 -10.12 18.84
N GLU A 16 -5.03 -11.19 19.65
CA GLU A 16 -4.05 -12.26 19.45
C GLU A 16 -4.15 -12.87 18.04
N ARG A 17 -5.36 -12.95 17.49
CA ARG A 17 -5.61 -13.40 16.13
C ARG A 17 -4.96 -12.49 15.09
N LEU A 18 -5.04 -11.16 15.29
CA LEU A 18 -4.42 -10.19 14.39
C LEU A 18 -2.90 -10.28 14.45
N ILE A 19 -2.33 -10.43 15.66
CA ILE A 19 -0.89 -10.62 15.87
C ILE A 19 -0.43 -11.89 15.13
N ASN A 20 -1.08 -13.02 15.37
CA ASN A 20 -0.71 -14.29 14.74
C ASN A 20 -0.80 -14.23 13.21
N LYS A 21 -1.83 -13.57 12.68
CA LYS A 21 -2.02 -13.37 11.24
C LYS A 21 -0.91 -12.48 10.64
N SER A 22 -0.49 -11.44 11.35
CA SER A 22 0.59 -10.55 10.92
C SER A 22 1.94 -11.29 10.92
N ILE A 23 2.21 -12.09 11.96
CA ILE A 23 3.40 -12.94 12.04
C ILE A 23 3.41 -13.97 10.90
N GLU A 24 2.27 -14.62 10.63
CA GLU A 24 2.16 -15.57 9.53
C GLU A 24 2.42 -14.90 8.17
N HIS A 25 1.87 -13.72 7.94
CA HIS A 25 2.08 -12.94 6.72
C HIS A 25 3.56 -12.58 6.54
N PHE A 26 4.20 -12.09 7.59
CA PHE A 26 5.62 -11.75 7.59
C PHE A 26 6.52 -12.97 7.33
N CYS A 27 6.26 -14.09 8.02
CA CYS A 27 7.08 -15.30 7.88
C CYS A 27 6.80 -16.08 6.57
N ARG A 28 5.64 -15.89 5.97
CA ARG A 28 5.16 -16.60 4.78
C ARG A 28 4.44 -15.65 3.83
N PRO A 29 5.17 -14.72 3.18
CA PRO A 29 4.58 -13.79 2.25
C PRO A 29 3.85 -14.54 1.13
N LYS A 30 2.69 -14.03 0.73
CA LYS A 30 1.89 -14.65 -0.32
C LYS A 30 2.55 -14.45 -1.67
N VAL A 31 2.76 -15.54 -2.38
CA VAL A 31 3.19 -15.52 -3.78
C VAL A 31 1.96 -15.62 -4.68
N TYR A 32 1.88 -14.74 -5.67
CA TYR A 32 0.79 -14.73 -6.65
C TYR A 32 1.28 -15.27 -8.01
N PRO A 33 1.39 -16.60 -8.19
CA PRO A 33 2.07 -17.20 -9.37
C PRO A 33 1.39 -16.85 -10.69
N ASN A 34 0.08 -16.60 -10.67
CA ASN A 34 -0.68 -16.22 -11.87
C ASN A 34 -0.73 -14.72 -12.12
N PHE A 35 -0.13 -13.91 -11.25
CA PHE A 35 -0.24 -12.46 -11.32
C PHE A 35 0.26 -11.90 -12.66
N LEU A 36 1.45 -12.28 -13.10
CA LEU A 36 2.04 -11.82 -14.36
C LEU A 36 1.17 -12.22 -15.56
N ASN A 37 0.64 -13.44 -15.57
CA ASN A 37 -0.27 -13.91 -16.61
C ASN A 37 -1.57 -13.09 -16.62
N ASN A 38 -2.13 -12.79 -15.45
CA ASN A 38 -3.33 -11.98 -15.31
C ASN A 38 -3.08 -10.54 -15.78
N LEU A 39 -1.94 -9.97 -15.40
CA LEU A 39 -1.51 -8.66 -15.84
C LEU A 39 -1.42 -8.57 -17.37
N LEU A 40 -0.76 -9.53 -18.00
CA LEU A 40 -0.60 -9.57 -19.46
C LEU A 40 -1.93 -9.82 -20.21
N LYS A 41 -2.76 -10.74 -19.73
CA LYS A 41 -4.08 -11.04 -20.31
C LYS A 41 -5.03 -9.85 -20.28
N THR A 42 -4.97 -9.04 -19.25
CA THR A 42 -5.89 -7.90 -19.06
C THR A 42 -5.41 -6.62 -19.73
N ARG A 43 -4.24 -6.62 -20.33
CA ARG A 43 -3.65 -5.47 -20.99
C ARG A 43 -4.56 -4.92 -22.09
N SER A 44 -5.04 -3.71 -21.89
CA SER A 44 -6.05 -3.07 -22.76
C SER A 44 -5.51 -2.60 -24.11
N ASN A 45 -4.22 -2.36 -24.19
CA ASN A 45 -3.54 -1.92 -25.43
C ASN A 45 -2.14 -2.55 -25.50
N LYS A 46 -1.87 -3.32 -26.54
CA LYS A 46 -0.59 -3.98 -26.76
C LYS A 46 0.59 -3.01 -26.95
N ASN A 47 0.33 -1.76 -27.31
CA ASN A 47 1.34 -0.71 -27.48
C ASN A 47 1.82 -0.11 -26.14
N ILE A 48 1.08 -0.32 -25.04
CA ILE A 48 1.52 0.11 -23.72
C ILE A 48 2.63 -0.82 -23.26
N ARG A 49 3.85 -0.29 -23.18
CA ARG A 49 5.06 -1.06 -22.82
C ARG A 49 5.60 -0.74 -21.43
N ARG A 50 5.10 0.34 -20.82
CA ARG A 50 5.60 0.80 -19.51
C ARG A 50 4.48 0.82 -18.50
N ILE A 51 4.79 0.36 -17.30
CA ILE A 51 3.97 0.45 -16.10
C ILE A 51 4.89 0.88 -14.96
N GLY A 52 4.35 1.56 -13.96
CA GLY A 52 5.02 1.77 -12.69
C GLY A 52 4.76 0.56 -11.79
N CYS A 53 5.79 0.07 -11.13
CA CYS A 53 5.69 -1.01 -10.16
C CYS A 53 6.78 -0.87 -9.12
N THR A 54 6.41 -1.05 -7.87
CA THR A 54 7.30 -1.20 -6.72
C THR A 54 6.66 -2.13 -5.71
N ASP A 55 7.36 -2.48 -4.66
CA ASP A 55 6.80 -3.17 -3.52
C ASP A 55 6.62 -2.23 -2.32
N SER A 56 6.00 -2.72 -1.25
CA SER A 56 5.76 -1.98 -0.03
C SER A 56 6.71 -2.38 1.11
N SER A 57 7.93 -2.82 0.78
CA SER A 57 8.93 -3.20 1.79
C SER A 57 9.24 -2.08 2.79
N ASP A 58 9.26 -0.84 2.32
CA ASP A 58 9.46 0.36 3.13
C ASP A 58 8.13 1.07 3.51
N GLY A 59 7.02 0.36 3.40
CA GLY A 59 5.67 0.86 3.66
C GLY A 59 4.95 1.39 2.43
N LEU A 60 3.62 1.38 2.53
CA LEU A 60 2.75 1.81 1.41
C LEU A 60 2.98 3.28 1.03
N PHE A 61 3.22 4.16 2.02
CA PHE A 61 3.45 5.59 1.77
C PHE A 61 4.71 5.79 0.92
N GLN A 62 5.82 5.13 1.27
CA GLN A 62 7.07 5.22 0.53
C GLN A 62 6.91 4.68 -0.90
N ALA A 63 6.26 3.54 -1.06
CA ALA A 63 5.97 2.96 -2.38
C ALA A 63 5.18 3.92 -3.29
N LEU A 64 4.17 4.60 -2.74
CA LEU A 64 3.40 5.61 -3.48
C LEU A 64 4.22 6.85 -3.81
N GLN A 65 5.06 7.30 -2.89
CA GLN A 65 5.96 8.44 -3.08
C GLN A 65 6.98 8.17 -4.19
N ASP A 66 7.59 7.00 -4.19
CA ASP A 66 8.57 6.61 -5.22
C ASP A 66 7.93 6.55 -6.61
N LEU A 67 6.73 5.98 -6.72
CA LEU A 67 5.98 5.99 -7.97
C LEU A 67 5.61 7.41 -8.42
N ALA A 68 5.23 8.29 -7.50
CA ALA A 68 4.89 9.68 -7.79
C ALA A 68 6.12 10.44 -8.31
N ILE A 69 7.27 10.31 -7.64
CA ILE A 69 8.55 10.92 -8.04
C ILE A 69 9.01 10.37 -9.39
N ALA A 70 9.06 9.05 -9.55
CA ALA A 70 9.52 8.43 -10.79
C ALA A 70 8.65 8.76 -12.01
N SER A 71 7.38 9.10 -11.78
CA SER A 71 6.42 9.45 -12.83
C SER A 71 6.24 10.96 -12.99
N ASN A 72 6.86 11.78 -12.14
CA ASN A 72 6.65 13.22 -12.06
C ASN A 72 5.17 13.60 -12.01
N CYS A 73 4.45 12.97 -11.11
CA CYS A 73 2.99 13.05 -10.97
C CYS A 73 2.57 13.12 -9.51
N LYS A 74 1.36 13.63 -9.28
CA LYS A 74 0.68 13.61 -7.99
C LYS A 74 -0.10 12.30 -7.83
N ALA A 75 0.05 11.60 -6.71
CA ALA A 75 -0.76 10.44 -6.34
C ALA A 75 -1.98 10.90 -5.53
N ILE A 76 -3.19 10.62 -6.05
CA ILE A 76 -4.46 10.87 -5.37
C ILE A 76 -5.00 9.55 -4.83
N ILE A 77 -5.02 9.39 -3.52
CA ILE A 77 -5.33 8.13 -2.85
C ILE A 77 -6.70 8.18 -2.19
N ASN A 78 -7.54 7.19 -2.50
CA ASN A 78 -8.79 6.98 -1.81
C ASN A 78 -8.54 6.16 -0.55
N TYR A 79 -8.48 6.84 0.60
CA TYR A 79 -8.19 6.24 1.89
C TYR A 79 -9.10 5.05 2.23
N ARG A 80 -10.39 5.12 1.85
CA ARG A 80 -11.38 4.08 2.17
C ARG A 80 -11.24 2.83 1.30
N LYS A 81 -10.54 2.93 0.17
CA LYS A 81 -10.32 1.79 -0.74
C LYS A 81 -9.06 1.00 -0.44
N ILE A 82 -8.23 1.49 0.48
CA ILE A 82 -7.04 0.76 0.89
C ILE A 82 -7.49 -0.47 1.68
N PRO A 83 -7.09 -1.68 1.25
CA PRO A 83 -7.52 -2.90 1.91
C PRO A 83 -6.90 -2.98 3.30
N LYS A 84 -7.73 -3.10 4.33
CA LYS A 84 -7.32 -3.31 5.72
C LYS A 84 -7.99 -4.57 6.24
N ASP A 85 -7.34 -5.26 7.17
CA ASP A 85 -8.03 -6.31 7.92
C ASP A 85 -9.25 -5.71 8.63
N LYS A 86 -10.35 -6.46 8.67
CA LYS A 86 -11.59 -6.00 9.30
C LYS A 86 -11.43 -5.70 10.81
N ASP A 87 -10.46 -6.37 11.44
CA ASP A 87 -10.15 -6.22 12.86
C ASP A 87 -8.97 -5.26 13.10
N TRP A 88 -8.46 -4.60 12.04
CA TRP A 88 -7.43 -3.57 12.20
C TRP A 88 -7.96 -2.43 13.08
N PRO A 89 -7.22 -2.06 14.15
CA PRO A 89 -7.66 -1.04 15.08
C PRO A 89 -7.88 0.31 14.39
N LYS A 90 -8.78 1.12 14.97
CA LYS A 90 -9.10 2.46 14.44
C LYS A 90 -8.32 3.52 15.19
N GLY A 91 -7.94 4.57 14.48
CA GLY A 91 -7.27 5.74 15.05
C GLY A 91 -6.06 6.16 14.26
N ASP A 92 -5.65 7.42 14.44
CA ASP A 92 -4.59 8.04 13.63
C ASP A 92 -3.25 7.32 13.80
N LYS A 93 -2.91 6.89 15.02
CA LYS A 93 -1.68 6.11 15.31
C LYS A 93 -1.65 4.77 14.56
N TRP A 94 -2.80 4.06 14.46
CA TRP A 94 -2.92 2.81 13.71
C TRP A 94 -2.86 3.03 12.21
N ASP A 95 -3.35 4.18 11.73
CA ASP A 95 -3.21 4.57 10.34
C ASP A 95 -1.75 4.87 9.99
N GLU A 96 -1.00 5.52 10.89
CA GLU A 96 0.45 5.73 10.72
C GLU A 96 1.18 4.38 10.60
N TYR A 97 0.94 3.44 11.49
CA TYR A 97 1.53 2.10 11.39
C TYR A 97 1.17 1.40 10.08
N TYR A 98 -0.07 1.55 9.63
CA TYR A 98 -0.52 0.94 8.39
C TYR A 98 0.16 1.52 7.16
N PHE A 99 0.38 2.83 7.11
CA PHE A 99 0.98 3.49 5.96
C PHE A 99 2.51 3.45 5.95
N PHE A 100 3.12 3.57 7.11
CA PHE A 100 4.58 3.64 7.26
C PHE A 100 5.20 2.33 7.75
N GLY A 101 4.39 1.37 8.17
CA GLY A 101 4.87 0.03 8.47
C GLY A 101 5.38 -0.64 7.20
N GLY A 102 6.63 -1.11 7.23
CA GLY A 102 7.22 -1.86 6.13
C GLY A 102 7.06 -3.37 6.28
N GLU A 103 7.80 -4.11 5.47
CA GLU A 103 7.92 -5.58 5.50
C GLU A 103 6.64 -6.33 5.04
N ASP A 104 5.70 -5.62 4.39
CA ASP A 104 4.48 -6.25 3.84
C ASP A 104 4.74 -6.94 2.49
N TYR A 105 5.72 -6.45 1.74
CA TYR A 105 6.12 -6.97 0.42
C TYR A 105 4.96 -7.10 -0.59
N GLU A 106 3.93 -6.27 -0.43
CA GLU A 106 2.83 -6.21 -1.39
C GLU A 106 3.23 -5.38 -2.62
N LEU A 107 2.71 -5.75 -3.79
CA LEU A 107 3.05 -5.06 -5.02
C LEU A 107 2.13 -3.86 -5.26
N VAL A 108 2.72 -2.71 -5.54
CA VAL A 108 2.02 -1.47 -5.87
C VAL A 108 2.24 -1.13 -7.35
N PHE A 109 1.15 -0.91 -8.09
CA PHE A 109 1.19 -0.69 -9.53
C PHE A 109 0.57 0.63 -9.95
N SER A 110 1.15 1.26 -10.95
CA SER A 110 0.54 2.31 -11.74
C SER A 110 0.22 1.79 -13.14
N LEU A 111 -1.06 1.70 -13.46
CA LEU A 111 -1.57 1.16 -14.72
C LEU A 111 -2.55 2.13 -15.39
N PRO A 112 -2.65 2.14 -16.73
CA PRO A 112 -3.74 2.85 -17.41
C PRO A 112 -5.10 2.38 -16.89
N LYS A 113 -6.03 3.31 -16.69
CA LYS A 113 -7.35 3.10 -16.05
C LYS A 113 -8.11 1.88 -16.57
N LYS A 114 -8.16 1.68 -17.90
CA LYS A 114 -8.86 0.54 -18.50
C LYS A 114 -8.18 -0.79 -18.17
N TRP A 115 -6.86 -0.79 -18.12
CA TRP A 115 -6.08 -1.97 -17.75
C TRP A 115 -6.27 -2.31 -16.27
N ALA A 116 -6.12 -1.34 -15.37
CA ALA A 116 -6.37 -1.52 -13.94
C ALA A 116 -7.77 -2.10 -13.66
N LYS A 117 -8.81 -1.55 -14.30
CA LYS A 117 -10.18 -2.07 -14.18
C LYS A 117 -10.35 -3.51 -14.67
N ASN A 118 -9.69 -3.88 -15.76
CA ASN A 118 -9.76 -5.25 -16.26
C ASN A 118 -9.07 -6.22 -15.31
N LEU A 119 -7.92 -5.81 -14.78
CA LEU A 119 -7.13 -6.62 -13.85
C LEU A 119 -7.87 -6.85 -12.53
N SER A 120 -8.43 -5.81 -11.91
CA SER A 120 -9.19 -5.93 -10.66
C SER A 120 -10.51 -6.71 -10.81
N LYS A 121 -11.06 -6.81 -12.01
CA LYS A 121 -12.20 -7.71 -12.28
C LYS A 121 -11.79 -9.17 -12.34
N LEU A 122 -10.60 -9.45 -12.90
CA LEU A 122 -10.07 -10.80 -13.04
C LEU A 122 -9.53 -11.35 -11.73
N ASP A 123 -8.86 -10.50 -10.96
CA ASP A 123 -8.22 -10.87 -9.70
C ASP A 123 -8.77 -10.01 -8.55
N LYS A 124 -9.46 -10.65 -7.62
CA LYS A 124 -10.12 -10.00 -6.47
C LYS A 124 -9.15 -9.59 -5.35
N ASN A 125 -7.92 -10.05 -5.41
CA ASN A 125 -6.88 -9.62 -4.48
C ASN A 125 -6.28 -8.26 -4.86
N ILE A 126 -6.62 -7.74 -6.05
CA ILE A 126 -6.11 -6.46 -6.55
C ILE A 126 -7.13 -5.35 -6.31
N ASN A 127 -6.70 -4.31 -5.63
CA ASN A 127 -7.53 -3.17 -5.26
C ASN A 127 -7.06 -1.90 -5.96
N GLU A 128 -8.00 -1.16 -6.57
CA GLU A 128 -7.74 0.19 -7.07
C GLU A 128 -7.85 1.18 -5.91
N ILE A 129 -6.72 1.66 -5.41
CA ILE A 129 -6.65 2.53 -4.24
C ILE A 129 -6.56 4.02 -4.59
N GLY A 130 -6.37 4.38 -5.86
CA GLY A 130 -6.23 5.77 -6.28
C GLY A 130 -5.85 5.92 -7.74
N PHE A 131 -5.35 7.09 -8.09
CA PHE A 131 -4.88 7.40 -9.44
C PHE A 131 -3.78 8.46 -9.42
N PHE A 132 -3.00 8.54 -10.49
CA PHE A 132 -2.03 9.60 -10.70
C PHE A 132 -2.62 10.74 -11.53
N ALA A 133 -2.35 11.98 -11.13
CA ALA A 133 -2.75 13.21 -11.80
C ALA A 133 -1.52 14.06 -12.13
N TYR A 134 -1.66 15.00 -13.05
CA TYR A 134 -0.65 15.99 -13.30
C TYR A 134 -0.44 16.88 -12.07
N GLY A 135 0.81 17.20 -11.77
CA GLY A 135 1.21 18.06 -10.65
C GLY A 135 2.57 17.65 -10.10
N GLU A 136 3.09 18.47 -9.20
CA GLU A 136 4.35 18.17 -8.50
C GLU A 136 4.23 16.82 -7.76
N PRO A 137 5.30 16.02 -7.73
CA PRO A 137 5.32 14.74 -7.01
C PRO A 137 4.88 14.90 -5.55
N SER A 138 3.76 14.31 -5.22
CA SER A 138 3.16 14.39 -3.88
C SER A 138 2.15 13.27 -3.69
N ILE A 139 1.76 13.04 -2.44
CA ILE A 139 0.66 12.16 -2.09
C ILE A 139 -0.44 13.00 -1.47
N GLU A 140 -1.64 12.89 -2.01
CA GLU A 140 -2.85 13.50 -1.47
C GLU A 140 -3.91 12.43 -1.22
N PHE A 141 -4.59 12.53 -0.09
CA PHE A 141 -5.73 11.67 0.22
C PHE A 141 -7.03 12.42 -0.11
N ASP A 142 -8.05 11.68 -0.53
CA ASP A 142 -9.40 12.19 -0.72
C ASP A 142 -10.08 12.61 0.59
N ASP A 143 -9.46 12.34 1.74
CA ASP A 143 -9.85 12.76 3.08
C ASP A 143 -8.90 13.85 3.61
N ASN A 144 -9.42 15.08 3.75
CA ASN A 144 -8.65 16.24 4.21
C ASN A 144 -8.02 16.07 5.61
N LYS A 145 -8.66 15.26 6.49
CA LYS A 145 -8.10 14.95 7.81
C LYS A 145 -6.84 14.12 7.67
N LYS A 146 -6.82 13.15 6.75
CA LYS A 146 -5.67 12.30 6.49
C LYS A 146 -4.53 13.06 5.83
N ASN A 147 -4.82 13.99 4.93
CA ASN A 147 -3.79 14.89 4.39
C ASN A 147 -3.04 15.66 5.49
N LYS A 148 -3.74 16.16 6.50
CA LYS A 148 -3.10 16.85 7.62
C LYS A 148 -2.25 15.92 8.47
N LEU A 149 -2.71 14.69 8.69
CA LEU A 149 -1.98 13.69 9.47
C LEU A 149 -0.66 13.33 8.80
N PHE A 150 -0.69 12.95 7.53
CA PHE A 150 0.47 12.39 6.83
C PHE A 150 1.47 13.43 6.30
N ASN A 151 1.03 14.66 5.98
CA ASN A 151 1.93 15.72 5.53
C ASN A 151 2.85 16.25 6.65
N ASN A 152 2.52 15.97 7.92
CA ASN A 152 3.31 16.40 9.07
C ASN A 152 4.24 15.32 9.64
N THR A 153 4.20 14.12 9.08
CA THR A 153 4.99 12.98 9.58
C THR A 153 6.10 12.65 8.58
N PRO A 154 7.34 13.13 8.78
CA PRO A 154 8.45 12.68 7.95
C PRO A 154 8.72 11.20 8.25
N PHE A 155 8.78 10.40 7.19
CA PHE A 155 9.25 9.01 7.31
C PHE A 155 10.65 9.00 7.92
N LYS A 156 10.84 8.23 8.98
CA LYS A 156 12.15 7.98 9.57
C LYS A 156 12.40 6.48 9.51
N HIS A 157 13.46 6.08 8.81
CA HIS A 157 14.03 4.75 9.00
C HIS A 157 14.48 4.63 10.44
N PHE A 158 14.12 3.54 11.10
CA PHE A 158 14.56 3.22 12.47
C PHE A 158 15.97 2.63 12.44
#